data_59a5992fcb439ab9d032671f636da830
#
_entry.id   59a5992fcb439ab9d032671f636da830
#
_cell.length_a   1.000
_cell.length_b   1.000
_cell.length_c   1.000
_cell.angle_alpha   90.00
_cell.angle_beta   90.00
_cell.angle_gamma   90.00
#
_symmetry.space_group_name_H-M   'P 1'
#
loop_
_entity.id
_entity.type
_entity.pdbx_description
1 polymer ?
#
loop_
_entity_poly.entity_id
_entity_poly.type
_entity_poly.pdbx_seq_one_letter_code
_entity_poly.pdbx_strand_id
1 'polypeptide(L)' 'MKLLKARVSTNAKPKVVELEAIEKKLVDGEDNFFYFDRENEHKDLNEMLEHFENQGKNILMKEVKYGLGDLDYMYEVHIY' A
#
# COMPACT_ATOMS: atom_id res chain seq x y z
N MET A 1 6.71 -11.53 -0.34
CA MET A 1 7.04 -10.13 -0.05
C MET A 1 6.08 -9.57 0.99
N LYS A 2 6.61 -8.93 2.00
CA LYS A 2 5.81 -8.37 3.09
C LYS A 2 5.83 -6.85 3.02
N LEU A 3 4.67 -6.25 3.23
CA LEU A 3 4.48 -4.81 3.25
C LEU A 3 3.77 -4.41 4.54
N LEU A 4 3.86 -3.15 4.89
CA LEU A 4 3.19 -2.63 6.08
C LEU A 4 1.93 -1.89 5.66
N LYS A 5 0.77 -2.34 6.17
CA LYS A 5 -0.50 -1.64 5.95
C LYS A 5 -0.50 -0.33 6.74
N ALA A 6 -1.22 0.66 6.25
CA ALA A 6 -1.37 1.91 6.97
C ALA A 6 -1.93 1.66 8.37
N ARG A 7 -1.36 2.33 9.36
CA ARG A 7 -1.81 2.23 10.74
C ARG A 7 -3.19 2.86 10.92
N VAL A 8 -3.96 2.35 11.86
CA VAL A 8 -5.33 2.84 12.08
C VAL A 8 -5.36 4.15 12.86
N SER A 9 -4.28 4.49 13.54
CA SER A 9 -4.17 5.76 14.25
C SER A 9 -2.69 6.13 14.38
N THR A 10 -2.42 7.40 14.73
CA THR A 10 -1.06 7.92 14.85
C THR A 10 -0.19 7.11 15.82
N ASN A 11 -0.79 6.60 16.89
CA ASN A 11 -0.08 5.85 17.93
C ASN A 11 -0.08 4.34 17.71
N ALA A 12 -0.79 3.84 16.71
CA ALA A 12 -0.85 2.42 16.43
C ALA A 12 0.38 1.97 15.64
N LYS A 13 0.72 0.69 15.77
CA LYS A 13 1.77 0.09 14.95
C LYS A 13 1.15 -0.41 13.64
N PRO A 14 1.87 -0.29 12.52
CA PRO A 14 1.36 -0.83 11.26
C PRO A 14 1.36 -2.36 11.29
N LYS A 15 0.40 -2.96 10.60
CA LYS A 15 0.31 -4.41 10.48
C LYS A 15 0.96 -4.87 9.18
N VAL A 16 1.54 -6.06 9.21
CA VAL A 16 2.15 -6.67 8.04
C VAL A 16 1.06 -7.27 7.15
N VAL A 17 1.20 -7.09 5.84
CA VAL A 17 0.35 -7.73 4.84
C VAL A 17 1.26 -8.39 3.79
N GLU A 18 0.86 -9.59 3.35
CA GLU A 18 1.59 -10.27 2.28
C GLU A 18 1.11 -9.78 0.91
N LEU A 19 2.03 -9.73 -0.05
CA LEU A 19 1.70 -9.35 -1.42
C LEU A 19 0.63 -10.25 -2.01
N GLU A 20 0.69 -11.54 -1.71
CA GLU A 20 -0.27 -12.53 -2.18
C GLU A 20 -1.69 -12.24 -1.69
N ALA A 21 -1.84 -11.70 -0.49
CA ALA A 21 -3.13 -11.31 0.04
C ALA A 21 -3.73 -10.15 -0.75
N ILE A 22 -2.89 -9.21 -1.19
CA ILE A 22 -3.32 -8.09 -2.03
C ILE A 22 -3.78 -8.61 -3.39
N GLU A 23 -3.01 -9.51 -3.99
CA GLU A 23 -3.37 -10.13 -5.27
C GLU A 23 -4.71 -10.85 -5.20
N LYS A 24 -4.94 -11.59 -4.12
CA LYS A 24 -6.19 -12.32 -3.93
C LYS A 24 -7.38 -11.36 -3.89
N LYS A 25 -7.26 -10.25 -3.18
CA LYS A 25 -8.33 -9.25 -3.12
C LYS A 25 -8.64 -8.65 -4.48
N LEU A 26 -7.61 -8.43 -5.30
CA LEU A 26 -7.79 -7.92 -6.65
C LEU A 26 -8.50 -8.93 -7.54
N VAL A 27 -8.11 -10.19 -7.48
CA VAL A 27 -8.72 -11.27 -8.27
C VAL A 27 -10.17 -11.46 -7.88
N ASP A 28 -10.48 -11.42 -6.60
CA ASP A 28 -11.83 -11.59 -6.09
C ASP A 28 -12.71 -10.35 -6.31
N GLY A 29 -12.12 -9.24 -6.78
CA GLY A 29 -12.83 -8.00 -7.00
C GLY A 29 -13.28 -7.29 -5.72
N GLU A 30 -12.67 -7.64 -4.59
CA GLU A 30 -13.05 -7.08 -3.30
C GLU A 30 -12.57 -5.64 -3.09
N ASP A 31 -11.38 -5.31 -3.62
CA ASP A 31 -10.78 -4.02 -3.36
C ASP A 31 -9.83 -3.61 -4.48
N ASN A 32 -9.81 -2.32 -4.80
CA ASN A 32 -8.90 -1.73 -5.77
C ASN A 32 -7.96 -0.71 -5.14
N PHE A 33 -8.28 -0.24 -3.95
CA PHE A 33 -7.51 0.75 -3.23
C PHE A 33 -6.87 0.10 -2.02
N PHE A 34 -5.58 0.36 -1.84
CA PHE A 34 -4.82 -0.17 -0.71
C PHE A 34 -4.03 0.95 -0.08
N TYR A 35 -3.89 0.90 1.24
CA TYR A 35 -3.18 1.94 1.99
C TYR A 35 -2.00 1.32 2.70
N PHE A 36 -0.82 1.92 2.49
CA PHE A 36 0.44 1.43 3.05
C PHE A 36 1.04 2.47 3.96
N ASP A 37 1.66 2.00 5.05
CA ASP A 37 2.26 2.86 6.05
C ASP A 37 3.50 3.56 5.51
N ARG A 38 3.80 4.73 6.07
CA ARG A 38 4.99 5.50 5.70
C ARG A 38 6.30 4.79 6.02
N GLU A 39 6.27 3.81 6.92
CA GLU A 39 7.46 3.06 7.31
C GLU A 39 7.90 2.03 6.28
N ASN A 40 7.11 1.80 5.22
CA ASN A 40 7.56 0.95 4.13
C ASN A 40 8.78 1.57 3.45
N GLU A 41 9.76 0.74 3.12
CA GLU A 41 10.90 1.18 2.36
C GLU A 41 10.49 1.45 0.90
N HIS A 42 11.04 2.49 0.29
CA HIS A 42 10.76 2.81 -1.12
C HIS A 42 11.10 1.66 -2.05
N LYS A 43 12.14 0.91 -1.73
CA LYS A 43 12.54 -0.28 -2.48
C LYS A 43 11.39 -1.28 -2.54
N ASP A 44 10.76 -1.54 -1.40
CA ASP A 44 9.67 -2.51 -1.32
C ASP A 44 8.43 -2.02 -2.05
N LEU A 45 8.12 -0.74 -1.93
CA LEU A 45 7.00 -0.15 -2.65
C LEU A 45 7.23 -0.21 -4.17
N ASN A 46 8.44 0.09 -4.62
CA ASN A 46 8.77 0.01 -6.04
C ASN A 46 8.69 -1.42 -6.57
N GLU A 47 9.13 -2.40 -5.80
CA GLU A 47 9.00 -3.81 -6.19
C GLU A 47 7.53 -4.21 -6.34
N MET A 48 6.67 -3.72 -5.45
CA MET A 48 5.24 -3.96 -5.54
C MET A 48 4.66 -3.33 -6.82
N LEU A 49 5.03 -2.09 -7.11
CA LEU A 49 4.57 -1.41 -8.32
C LEU A 49 4.97 -2.17 -9.57
N GLU A 50 6.22 -2.59 -9.66
CA GLU A 50 6.72 -3.37 -10.80
C GLU A 50 6.01 -4.70 -10.93
N HIS A 51 5.74 -5.36 -9.80
CA HIS A 51 5.06 -6.64 -9.79
C HIS A 51 3.69 -6.58 -10.47
N PHE A 52 2.91 -5.56 -10.15
CA PHE A 52 1.57 -5.40 -10.74
C PHE A 52 1.63 -4.88 -12.17
N GLU A 53 2.58 -4.01 -12.48
CA GLU A 53 2.77 -3.55 -13.86
C GLU A 53 3.14 -4.70 -14.78
N ASN A 54 3.99 -5.62 -14.32
CA ASN A 54 4.39 -6.81 -15.07
C ASN A 54 3.23 -7.77 -15.31
N GLN A 55 2.17 -7.67 -14.52
CA GLN A 55 0.94 -8.45 -14.72
C GLN A 55 -0.06 -7.76 -15.63
N GLY A 56 0.32 -6.64 -16.23
CA GLY A 56 -0.58 -5.87 -17.10
C GLY A 56 -1.57 -4.99 -16.36
N LYS A 57 -1.35 -4.75 -15.08
CA LYS A 57 -2.20 -3.87 -14.28
C LYS A 57 -1.72 -2.43 -14.34
N ASN A 58 -2.66 -1.49 -14.22
CA ASN A 58 -2.32 -0.09 -14.01
C ASN A 58 -2.22 0.15 -12.52
N ILE A 59 -1.26 0.96 -12.10
CA ILE A 59 -1.07 1.23 -10.68
C ILE A 59 -0.66 2.69 -10.47
N LEU A 60 -1.35 3.34 -9.53
CA LEU A 60 -1.08 4.72 -9.14
C LEU A 60 -0.82 4.73 -7.63
N MET A 61 0.24 5.42 -7.23
CA MET A 61 0.56 5.60 -5.83
C MET A 61 0.68 7.09 -5.53
N LYS A 62 0.05 7.53 -4.45
CA LYS A 62 0.17 8.91 -3.99
C LYS A 62 0.28 8.97 -2.47
N GLU A 63 0.90 10.03 -2.00
CA GLU A 63 0.98 10.34 -0.58
C GLU A 63 -0.29 11.04 -0.12
N VAL A 64 -0.87 10.55 0.98
CA VAL A 64 -2.08 11.13 1.56
C VAL A 64 -1.78 11.50 3.01
N LYS A 65 -2.06 12.74 3.36
CA LYS A 65 -1.90 13.21 4.74
C LYS A 65 -3.19 13.01 5.51
N TYR A 66 -3.07 12.51 6.74
CA TYR A 66 -4.22 12.31 7.63
C TYR A 66 -4.13 13.16 8.91
N GLY A 67 -3.12 14.00 9.03
CA GLY A 67 -2.92 14.88 10.18
C GLY A 67 -2.07 16.09 9.81
N LEU A 68 -1.70 16.89 10.83
CA LEU A 68 -0.95 18.11 10.64
C LEU A 68 0.56 17.94 10.80
N GLY A 69 1.01 16.80 11.32
CA GLY A 69 2.43 16.52 11.50
C GLY A 69 3.10 16.12 10.19
N ASP A 70 4.41 16.34 10.10
CA ASP A 70 5.17 15.97 8.90
C ASP A 70 5.17 14.47 8.64
N LEU A 71 5.00 13.65 9.69
CA LEU A 71 4.97 12.20 9.58
C LEU A 71 3.55 11.62 9.54
N ASP A 72 2.53 12.48 9.53
CA ASP A 72 1.13 12.04 9.50
C ASP A 72 0.68 11.81 8.05
N TYR A 73 1.32 10.85 7.39
CA TYR A 73 0.97 10.50 6.01
C TYR A 73 1.05 8.99 5.79
N MET A 74 0.42 8.56 4.72
CA MET A 74 0.45 7.19 4.25
C MET A 74 0.43 7.19 2.72
N TYR A 75 0.60 6.03 2.12
CA TYR A 75 0.53 5.89 0.67
C TYR A 75 -0.78 5.25 0.28
N GLU A 76 -1.51 5.90 -0.62
CA GLU A 76 -2.71 5.32 -1.24
C GLU A 76 -2.30 4.72 -2.58
N VAL A 77 -2.59 3.45 -2.78
CA VAL A 77 -2.27 2.73 -4.01
C VAL A 77 -3.57 2.28 -4.66
N HIS A 78 -3.78 2.70 -5.91
CA HIS A 78 -4.90 2.29 -6.72
C HIS A 78 -4.41 1.35 -7.81
N ILE A 79 -4.93 0.12 -7.84
CA ILE A 79 -4.55 -0.92 -8.80
C ILE A 79 -5.78 -1.24 -9.64
N TYR A 80 -5.67 -1.11 -10.97
CA TYR A 80 -6.81 -1.29 -11.85
C TYR A 80 -6.47 -1.78 -13.26
#